data_ba1cf951ee9aa749e2f2b8eacd37fa53
#
_entry.id   ba1cf951ee9aa749e2f2b8eacd37fa53
#
_cell.length_a   1.000
_cell.length_b   1.000
_cell.length_c   1.000
_cell.angle_alpha   90.00
_cell.angle_beta   90.00
_cell.angle_gamma   90.00
#
_symmetry.space_group_name_H-M   'P 1'
#
loop_
_entity.id
_entity.type
_entity.pdbx_description
1 polymer ?
#
loop_
_entity_poly.entity_id
_entity_poly.type
_entity_poly.pdbx_seq_one_letter_code
_entity_poly.pdbx_strand_id
1 'polypeptide(L)'
;MSEDVKVQVHTLGEIIVKLEMPKTFIDEINNVFDEKEITTVDWSTQLAGKIKKEKLVNHLLDDNIKGTFQMCFKEYLKRSGLSLIQTHQPVLDNAWINDMFAGEYNPAHFHSSKNSFVGLSSVLFLKTPDTYGEEIINPRTPSNGHLEFIGGQQHSLAISQLRLSPKVGDFFIFPYTLVHTVYPFSGTDQVRRTLSYNCDIVPKVMVKPKENK
;
A
#
# COMPACT_ATOMS: atom_id res chain seq x y z
N MET A 1 -11.19 -23.37 -41.98
CA MET A 1 -11.65 -23.76 -40.64
C MET A 1 -10.61 -23.20 -39.66
N SER A 2 -10.94 -22.16 -38.99
CA SER A 2 -10.09 -21.68 -37.89
C SER A 2 -10.41 -22.55 -36.67
N GLU A 3 -9.53 -23.49 -36.36
CA GLU A 3 -9.56 -24.09 -35.03
C GLU A 3 -9.34 -22.97 -34.02
N ASP A 4 -10.20 -22.89 -33.02
CA ASP A 4 -10.06 -21.90 -31.93
C ASP A 4 -8.76 -22.16 -31.19
N VAL A 5 -7.76 -21.31 -31.41
CA VAL A 5 -6.47 -21.39 -30.73
C VAL A 5 -6.68 -21.05 -29.27
N LYS A 6 -6.47 -22.01 -28.37
CA LYS A 6 -6.49 -21.78 -26.92
C LYS A 6 -5.19 -21.08 -26.51
N VAL A 7 -5.31 -19.85 -26.00
CA VAL A 7 -4.19 -19.07 -25.53
C VAL A 7 -4.15 -19.09 -24.00
N GLN A 8 -2.98 -19.40 -23.43
CA GLN A 8 -2.69 -19.24 -22.01
C GLN A 8 -1.51 -18.29 -21.85
N VAL A 9 -1.65 -17.33 -20.94
CA VAL A 9 -0.58 -16.39 -20.62
C VAL A 9 -0.12 -16.69 -19.19
N HIS A 10 1.19 -16.89 -19.03
CA HIS A 10 1.82 -17.06 -17.72
C HIS A 10 2.73 -15.86 -17.47
N THR A 11 2.62 -15.28 -16.26
CA THR A 11 3.45 -14.16 -15.81
C THR A 11 4.29 -14.62 -14.63
N LEU A 12 5.53 -14.07 -14.53
CA LEU A 12 6.45 -14.30 -13.43
C LEU A 12 6.76 -12.97 -12.77
N GLY A 13 7.00 -12.98 -11.46
CA GLY A 13 7.42 -11.79 -10.72
C GLY A 13 6.59 -11.53 -9.46
N GLU A 14 6.70 -10.33 -8.95
CA GLU A 14 5.98 -9.88 -7.76
C GLU A 14 4.48 -9.79 -8.01
N ILE A 15 3.72 -10.08 -6.97
CA ILE A 15 2.26 -10.04 -7.01
C ILE A 15 1.79 -8.80 -6.27
N ILE A 16 0.96 -8.01 -6.93
CA ILE A 16 0.26 -6.88 -6.34
C ILE A 16 -1.23 -7.23 -6.33
N VAL A 17 -1.87 -7.14 -5.18
CA VAL A 17 -3.31 -7.30 -5.06
C VAL A 17 -3.93 -5.93 -4.83
N LYS A 18 -4.91 -5.56 -5.67
CA LYS A 18 -5.74 -4.38 -5.48
C LYS A 18 -7.10 -4.81 -4.93
N LEU A 19 -7.53 -4.16 -3.86
CA LEU A 19 -8.88 -4.24 -3.31
C LEU A 19 -9.54 -2.86 -3.40
N GLU A 20 -10.87 -2.82 -3.47
CA GLU A 20 -11.64 -1.59 -3.38
C GLU A 20 -12.38 -1.57 -2.04
N MET A 21 -11.97 -0.64 -1.17
CA MET A 21 -12.53 -0.53 0.18
C MET A 21 -13.80 0.32 0.16
N PRO A 22 -14.84 -0.06 0.94
CA PRO A 22 -16.08 0.68 0.98
C PRO A 22 -15.90 2.08 1.57
N LYS A 23 -16.68 3.03 1.06
CA LYS A 23 -16.62 4.44 1.51
C LYS A 23 -16.81 4.58 3.02
N THR A 24 -17.69 3.79 3.62
CA THR A 24 -17.93 3.80 5.08
C THR A 24 -16.66 3.51 5.88
N PHE A 25 -15.84 2.55 5.42
CA PHE A 25 -14.57 2.23 6.06
C PHE A 25 -13.53 3.35 5.88
N ILE A 26 -13.51 4.01 4.72
CA ILE A 26 -12.66 5.16 4.45
C ILE A 26 -13.03 6.33 5.36
N ASP A 27 -14.33 6.62 5.47
CA ASP A 27 -14.84 7.71 6.32
C ASP A 27 -14.52 7.43 7.81
N GLU A 28 -14.68 6.18 8.27
CA GLU A 28 -14.34 5.78 9.64
C GLU A 28 -12.88 6.07 9.98
N ILE A 29 -11.92 5.65 9.11
CA ILE A 29 -10.50 5.90 9.33
C ILE A 29 -10.19 7.41 9.30
N ASN A 30 -10.75 8.15 8.35
CA ASN A 30 -10.55 9.59 8.27
C ASN A 30 -11.05 10.30 9.54
N ASN A 31 -12.24 9.96 10.03
CA ASN A 31 -12.83 10.55 11.23
C ASN A 31 -11.97 10.26 12.47
N VAL A 32 -11.57 9.00 12.68
CA VAL A 32 -10.71 8.61 13.80
C VAL A 32 -9.38 9.38 13.77
N PHE A 33 -8.78 9.56 12.60
CA PHE A 33 -7.53 10.29 12.48
C PHE A 33 -7.74 11.80 12.69
N ASP A 34 -8.72 12.40 12.03
CA ASP A 34 -8.97 13.86 12.11
C ASP A 34 -9.34 14.27 13.55
N GLU A 35 -10.06 13.43 14.32
CA GLU A 35 -10.39 13.67 15.73
C GLU A 35 -9.20 13.52 16.69
N LYS A 36 -8.28 12.60 16.39
CA LYS A 36 -7.21 12.18 17.32
C LYS A 36 -5.80 12.46 16.82
N GLU A 37 -5.65 13.26 15.77
CA GLU A 37 -4.35 13.54 15.15
C GLU A 37 -3.32 14.05 16.15
N ILE A 38 -3.74 14.89 17.12
CA ILE A 38 -2.87 15.45 18.14
C ILE A 38 -2.19 14.39 19.04
N THR A 39 -2.78 13.20 19.12
CA THR A 39 -2.23 12.07 19.90
C THR A 39 -1.27 11.21 19.11
N THR A 40 -1.09 11.46 17.82
CA THR A 40 -0.23 10.66 16.96
C THR A 40 1.24 11.00 17.14
N VAL A 41 2.10 10.01 16.86
CA VAL A 41 3.55 10.16 16.91
C VAL A 41 4.07 10.52 15.53
N ASP A 42 4.98 11.51 15.47
CA ASP A 42 5.68 11.81 14.22
C ASP A 42 6.54 10.62 13.79
N TRP A 43 6.35 10.17 12.56
CA TRP A 43 7.01 9.00 12.00
C TRP A 43 7.92 9.33 10.82
N SER A 44 7.95 10.59 10.37
CA SER A 44 8.67 11.07 9.17
C SER A 44 10.16 10.74 9.18
N THR A 45 10.80 10.71 10.36
CA THR A 45 12.22 10.36 10.51
C THR A 45 12.53 8.87 10.30
N GLN A 46 11.51 8.03 10.30
CA GLN A 46 11.63 6.58 10.10
C GLN A 46 11.35 6.15 8.66
N LEU A 47 10.91 7.09 7.82
CA LEU A 47 10.50 6.84 6.45
C LEU A 47 11.44 7.52 5.44
N ALA A 48 11.44 6.99 4.22
CA ALA A 48 12.31 7.49 3.15
C ALA A 48 11.75 8.77 2.49
N GLY A 49 10.53 9.17 2.82
CA GLY A 49 9.77 10.22 2.14
C GLY A 49 10.34 11.63 2.29
N LYS A 50 9.88 12.50 1.41
CA LYS A 50 10.01 13.95 1.51
C LYS A 50 8.62 14.55 1.85
N ILE A 51 7.91 13.88 2.75
CA ILE A 51 6.59 14.22 3.24
C ILE A 51 6.74 14.73 4.68
N LYS A 52 6.16 15.88 4.96
CA LYS A 52 6.30 16.53 6.28
C LYS A 52 5.38 15.96 7.34
N LYS A 53 4.27 15.38 6.92
CA LYS A 53 3.22 14.90 7.83
C LYS A 53 3.01 13.40 7.66
N GLU A 54 3.85 12.63 8.37
CA GLU A 54 3.77 11.18 8.45
C GLU A 54 3.59 10.78 9.91
N LYS A 55 2.47 10.12 10.23
CA LYS A 55 2.03 9.89 11.60
C LYS A 55 1.77 8.42 11.87
N LEU A 56 2.43 7.86 12.89
CA LEU A 56 2.15 6.51 13.38
C LEU A 56 0.77 6.48 14.04
N VAL A 57 -0.08 5.52 13.63
CA VAL A 57 -1.49 5.48 14.02
C VAL A 57 -1.96 4.15 14.62
N ASN A 58 -1.06 3.22 14.90
CA ASN A 58 -1.42 1.89 15.44
C ASN A 58 -2.39 1.94 16.62
N HIS A 59 -2.21 2.90 17.53
CA HIS A 59 -3.01 3.06 18.74
C HIS A 59 -4.39 3.67 18.48
N LEU A 60 -4.62 4.26 17.30
CA LEU A 60 -5.91 4.82 16.90
C LEU A 60 -6.82 3.77 16.26
N LEU A 61 -6.23 2.73 15.68
CA LEU A 61 -6.96 1.68 14.99
C LEU A 61 -7.51 0.70 16.02
N ASP A 62 -8.82 0.59 16.12
CA ASP A 62 -9.49 -0.38 16.97
C ASP A 62 -9.40 -1.82 16.41
N ASP A 63 -9.96 -2.78 17.13
CA ASP A 63 -9.90 -4.19 16.75
C ASP A 63 -10.73 -4.50 15.49
N ASN A 64 -11.79 -3.72 15.19
CA ASN A 64 -12.60 -3.88 13.99
C ASN A 64 -11.81 -3.45 12.75
N ILE A 65 -11.18 -2.26 12.79
CA ILE A 65 -10.33 -1.73 11.72
C ILE A 65 -9.14 -2.68 11.50
N LYS A 66 -8.44 -3.09 12.57
CA LYS A 66 -7.32 -4.04 12.50
C LYS A 66 -7.75 -5.38 11.92
N GLY A 67 -8.90 -5.89 12.34
CA GLY A 67 -9.50 -7.15 11.83
C GLY A 67 -9.76 -7.08 10.33
N THR A 68 -10.25 -5.95 9.83
CA THR A 68 -10.48 -5.71 8.41
C THR A 68 -9.17 -5.75 7.62
N PHE A 69 -8.12 -5.06 8.07
CA PHE A 69 -6.81 -5.14 7.42
C PHE A 69 -6.23 -6.56 7.44
N GLN A 70 -6.36 -7.27 8.58
CA GLN A 70 -5.90 -8.65 8.67
C GLN A 70 -6.63 -9.58 7.69
N MET A 71 -7.93 -9.37 7.46
CA MET A 71 -8.68 -10.10 6.43
C MET A 71 -8.16 -9.78 5.02
N CYS A 72 -7.86 -8.52 4.72
CA CYS A 72 -7.29 -8.10 3.44
C CYS A 72 -5.93 -8.76 3.18
N PHE A 73 -5.03 -8.81 4.17
CA PHE A 73 -3.75 -9.52 4.05
C PHE A 73 -3.92 -11.04 3.88
N LYS A 74 -4.91 -11.65 4.54
CA LYS A 74 -5.27 -13.06 4.29
C LYS A 74 -5.76 -13.28 2.87
N GLU A 75 -6.51 -12.32 2.32
CA GLU A 75 -6.98 -12.39 0.94
C GLU A 75 -5.81 -12.33 -0.05
N TYR A 76 -4.78 -11.49 0.21
CA TYR A 76 -3.54 -11.53 -0.56
C TYR A 76 -2.92 -12.93 -0.55
N LEU A 77 -2.77 -13.57 0.62
CA LEU A 77 -2.18 -14.91 0.72
C LEU A 77 -2.95 -15.98 -0.04
N LYS A 78 -4.28 -15.83 -0.15
CA LYS A 78 -5.11 -16.72 -0.97
C LYS A 78 -4.90 -16.49 -2.46
N ARG A 79 -4.87 -15.21 -2.89
CA ARG A 79 -4.84 -14.82 -4.30
C ARG A 79 -3.46 -14.93 -4.92
N SER A 80 -2.41 -14.87 -4.12
CA SER A 80 -1.03 -14.93 -4.59
C SER A 80 -0.65 -16.23 -5.30
N GLY A 81 -1.46 -17.28 -5.20
CA GLY A 81 -1.15 -18.59 -5.78
C GLY A 81 0.00 -19.34 -5.09
N LEU A 82 0.60 -18.76 -4.05
CA LEU A 82 1.75 -19.33 -3.34
C LEU A 82 1.35 -20.36 -2.26
N SER A 83 0.06 -20.64 -2.10
CA SER A 83 -0.49 -21.55 -1.07
C SER A 83 -0.08 -21.23 0.38
N LEU A 84 0.43 -20.02 0.62
CA LEU A 84 0.95 -19.60 1.93
C LEU A 84 -0.14 -19.51 3.00
N ILE A 85 -1.39 -19.24 2.61
CA ILE A 85 -2.52 -19.14 3.55
C ILE A 85 -2.72 -20.39 4.41
N GLN A 86 -2.28 -21.55 3.96
CA GLN A 86 -2.42 -22.81 4.70
C GLN A 86 -1.41 -22.91 5.85
N THR A 87 -0.20 -22.43 5.65
CA THR A 87 0.95 -22.63 6.57
C THR A 87 1.38 -21.36 7.28
N HIS A 88 1.00 -20.18 6.77
CA HIS A 88 1.40 -18.88 7.30
C HIS A 88 0.17 -18.03 7.66
N GLN A 89 0.43 -17.00 8.45
CA GLN A 89 -0.58 -16.01 8.81
C GLN A 89 0.01 -14.61 8.84
N PRO A 90 -0.81 -13.59 8.56
CA PRO A 90 -0.42 -12.20 8.69
C PRO A 90 -0.38 -11.78 10.16
N VAL A 91 0.67 -11.07 10.55
CA VAL A 91 0.82 -10.40 11.83
C VAL A 91 1.04 -8.91 11.56
N LEU A 92 0.06 -8.11 11.96
CA LEU A 92 0.09 -6.66 11.74
C LEU A 92 1.26 -6.02 12.50
N ASP A 93 2.00 -5.14 11.82
CA ASP A 93 3.14 -4.41 12.37
C ASP A 93 2.78 -2.92 12.51
N ASN A 94 3.47 -2.03 11.82
CA ASN A 94 3.25 -0.60 11.90
C ASN A 94 2.25 -0.09 10.86
N ALA A 95 1.36 0.81 11.32
CA ALA A 95 0.44 1.56 10.48
C ALA A 95 0.71 3.06 10.63
N TRP A 96 0.78 3.77 9.50
CA TRP A 96 0.98 5.22 9.50
C TRP A 96 0.18 5.91 8.42
N ILE A 97 -0.20 7.15 8.69
CA ILE A 97 -0.86 8.03 7.72
C ILE A 97 0.16 8.99 7.15
N ASN A 98 0.10 9.16 5.83
CA ASN A 98 0.84 10.14 5.06
C ASN A 98 -0.14 11.19 4.54
N ASP A 99 -0.04 12.42 5.02
CA ASP A 99 -0.69 13.59 4.43
C ASP A 99 0.34 14.30 3.54
N MET A 100 0.28 14.02 2.24
CA MET A 100 1.18 14.54 1.23
C MET A 100 0.57 15.78 0.56
N PHE A 101 1.34 16.85 0.49
CA PHE A 101 0.97 18.11 -0.15
C PHE A 101 1.76 18.32 -1.45
N ALA A 102 1.36 19.36 -2.22
CA ALA A 102 2.02 19.71 -3.47
C ALA A 102 3.54 19.90 -3.30
N GLY A 103 4.32 19.33 -4.21
CA GLY A 103 5.78 19.34 -4.18
C GLY A 103 6.42 18.28 -3.29
N GLU A 104 5.66 17.62 -2.44
CA GLU A 104 6.15 16.49 -1.64
C GLU A 104 6.11 15.19 -2.45
N TYR A 105 6.94 14.21 -2.09
CA TYR A 105 7.05 12.93 -2.80
C TYR A 105 7.64 11.84 -1.92
N ASN A 106 7.45 10.59 -2.32
CA ASN A 106 8.16 9.45 -1.75
C ASN A 106 9.17 8.93 -2.79
N PRO A 107 10.48 9.00 -2.53
CA PRO A 107 11.48 8.45 -3.44
C PRO A 107 11.33 6.94 -3.57
N ALA A 108 11.99 6.35 -4.57
CA ALA A 108 12.01 4.91 -4.72
C ALA A 108 12.58 4.25 -3.46
N HIS A 109 11.79 3.37 -2.84
CA HIS A 109 12.13 2.68 -1.60
C HIS A 109 11.42 1.33 -1.52
N PHE A 110 11.77 0.54 -0.53
CA PHE A 110 11.13 -0.71 -0.16
C PHE A 110 10.95 -0.77 1.35
N HIS A 111 10.22 -1.75 1.85
CA HIS A 111 9.97 -1.95 3.28
C HIS A 111 10.72 -3.15 3.84
N SER A 112 10.85 -3.18 5.16
CA SER A 112 11.34 -4.30 5.93
C SER A 112 10.76 -4.24 7.33
N SER A 113 10.76 -5.35 8.04
CA SER A 113 10.43 -5.42 9.46
C SER A 113 11.66 -5.79 10.27
N LYS A 114 11.67 -5.41 11.54
CA LYS A 114 12.70 -5.86 12.51
C LYS A 114 12.55 -7.34 12.86
N ASN A 115 11.37 -7.92 12.64
CA ASN A 115 11.02 -9.25 13.09
C ASN A 115 11.03 -10.28 11.96
N SER A 116 10.85 -9.84 10.71
CA SER A 116 10.74 -10.74 9.56
C SER A 116 11.25 -10.07 8.29
N PHE A 117 11.93 -10.86 7.45
CA PHE A 117 12.26 -10.47 6.07
C PHE A 117 11.12 -10.79 5.10
N VAL A 118 10.14 -11.59 5.54
CA VAL A 118 8.99 -11.99 4.74
C VAL A 118 7.76 -11.24 5.24
N GLY A 119 7.25 -10.36 4.41
CA GLY A 119 6.09 -9.55 4.76
C GLY A 119 5.49 -8.82 3.58
N LEU A 120 4.41 -8.15 3.88
CA LEU A 120 3.62 -7.35 2.94
C LEU A 120 3.55 -5.92 3.44
N SER A 121 3.70 -4.99 2.53
CA SER A 121 3.33 -3.60 2.73
C SER A 121 2.00 -3.32 2.02
N SER A 122 1.38 -2.23 2.40
CA SER A 122 0.14 -1.82 1.75
C SER A 122 -0.04 -0.32 1.77
N VAL A 123 -0.89 0.17 0.88
CA VAL A 123 -1.29 1.58 0.82
C VAL A 123 -2.77 1.69 0.48
N LEU A 124 -3.53 2.31 1.38
CA LEU A 124 -4.96 2.63 1.23
C LEU A 124 -5.12 4.11 0.98
N PHE A 125 -5.82 4.48 -0.09
CA PHE A 125 -6.08 5.87 -0.46
C PHE A 125 -7.33 6.39 0.26
N LEU A 126 -7.15 7.34 1.17
CA LEU A 126 -8.19 7.91 2.04
C LEU A 126 -8.72 9.26 1.51
N LYS A 127 -7.84 10.10 0.95
CA LYS A 127 -8.18 11.38 0.30
C LYS A 127 -7.30 11.55 -0.93
N THR A 128 -7.86 12.10 -2.00
CA THR A 128 -7.12 12.53 -3.19
C THR A 128 -7.51 13.96 -3.53
N PRO A 129 -6.58 14.78 -4.03
CA PRO A 129 -6.95 16.08 -4.53
C PRO A 129 -7.81 15.96 -5.80
N ASP A 130 -8.60 16.99 -6.09
CA ASP A 130 -9.44 17.08 -7.31
C ASP A 130 -8.58 17.16 -8.58
N THR A 131 -7.36 17.69 -8.44
CA THR A 131 -6.36 17.76 -9.51
C THR A 131 -4.96 17.48 -8.97
N TYR A 132 -4.14 16.85 -9.77
CA TYR A 132 -2.71 16.68 -9.52
C TYR A 132 -1.85 17.72 -10.27
N GLY A 133 -2.48 18.74 -10.90
CA GLY A 133 -1.82 19.77 -11.68
C GLY A 133 -1.50 19.34 -13.10
N GLU A 134 -0.95 20.27 -13.87
CA GLU A 134 -0.61 20.04 -15.28
C GLU A 134 0.68 19.23 -15.42
N GLU A 135 0.66 18.27 -16.34
CA GLU A 135 1.88 17.55 -16.79
C GLU A 135 2.61 18.38 -17.82
N ILE A 136 3.60 19.15 -17.36
CA ILE A 136 4.30 20.14 -18.17
C ILE A 136 5.17 19.47 -19.24
N ILE A 137 5.81 18.33 -18.91
CA ILE A 137 6.82 17.74 -19.79
C ILE A 137 6.23 16.69 -20.73
N ASN A 138 5.36 15.82 -20.23
CA ASN A 138 4.77 14.75 -21.04
C ASN A 138 3.30 14.49 -20.70
N PRO A 139 2.37 15.28 -21.25
CA PRO A 139 0.93 15.10 -21.00
C PRO A 139 0.36 13.74 -21.44
N ARG A 140 1.08 13.00 -22.30
CA ARG A 140 0.66 11.66 -22.78
C ARG A 140 0.95 10.55 -21.77
N THR A 141 1.90 10.78 -20.87
CA THR A 141 2.28 9.83 -19.82
C THR A 141 2.29 10.53 -18.46
N PRO A 142 1.11 10.89 -17.94
CA PRO A 142 1.02 11.64 -16.69
C PRO A 142 1.63 10.84 -15.54
N SER A 143 2.26 11.56 -14.62
CA SER A 143 2.91 10.99 -13.44
C SER A 143 2.55 11.68 -12.13
N ASN A 144 2.06 12.92 -12.20
CA ASN A 144 1.77 13.73 -11.02
C ASN A 144 0.87 12.98 -10.02
N GLY A 145 1.35 12.84 -8.79
CA GLY A 145 0.65 12.15 -7.71
C GLY A 145 0.49 10.63 -7.87
N HIS A 146 1.04 10.04 -8.95
CA HIS A 146 0.93 8.61 -9.22
C HIS A 146 1.76 7.78 -8.24
N LEU A 147 1.28 6.57 -8.00
CA LEU A 147 2.02 5.47 -7.37
C LEU A 147 2.66 4.64 -8.49
N GLU A 148 3.95 4.36 -8.39
CA GLU A 148 4.64 3.48 -9.32
C GLU A 148 5.34 2.35 -8.58
N PHE A 149 5.11 1.12 -9.05
CA PHE A 149 5.84 -0.07 -8.64
C PHE A 149 6.93 -0.39 -9.67
N ILE A 150 8.11 -0.77 -9.19
CA ILE A 150 9.28 -1.06 -10.01
C ILE A 150 9.78 -2.44 -9.61
N GLY A 151 9.64 -3.42 -10.50
CA GLY A 151 10.02 -4.80 -10.22
C GLY A 151 10.55 -5.53 -11.44
N GLY A 152 11.16 -6.70 -11.19
CA GLY A 152 11.68 -7.55 -12.25
C GLY A 152 12.86 -6.98 -13.02
N GLN A 153 13.23 -7.68 -14.08
CA GLN A 153 14.26 -7.21 -15.03
C GLN A 153 13.60 -6.52 -16.22
N GLN A 154 14.10 -5.34 -16.55
CA GLN A 154 13.64 -4.62 -17.73
C GLN A 154 14.22 -5.26 -18.99
N HIS A 155 13.35 -5.78 -19.86
CA HIS A 155 13.69 -6.23 -21.21
C HIS A 155 12.49 -6.08 -22.14
N SER A 156 12.69 -6.29 -23.45
CA SER A 156 11.73 -5.92 -24.50
C SER A 156 10.34 -6.55 -24.37
N LEU A 157 10.21 -7.67 -23.68
CA LEU A 157 8.95 -8.42 -23.52
C LEU A 157 8.57 -8.62 -22.05
N ALA A 158 9.06 -7.74 -21.14
CA ALA A 158 8.71 -7.77 -19.73
C ALA A 158 8.02 -6.48 -19.29
N ILE A 159 7.10 -6.63 -18.36
CA ILE A 159 6.52 -5.50 -17.60
C ILE A 159 7.34 -5.37 -16.32
N SER A 160 8.16 -4.31 -16.22
CA SER A 160 9.01 -4.04 -15.05
C SER A 160 8.57 -2.80 -14.27
N GLN A 161 7.58 -2.08 -14.76
CA GLN A 161 7.02 -0.90 -14.10
C GLN A 161 5.51 -0.90 -14.23
N LEU A 162 4.84 -0.58 -13.12
CA LEU A 162 3.39 -0.40 -13.09
C LEU A 162 3.08 0.94 -12.45
N ARG A 163 2.66 1.91 -13.26
CA ARG A 163 2.25 3.24 -12.80
C ARG A 163 0.74 3.33 -12.73
N LEU A 164 0.25 3.83 -11.61
CA LEU A 164 -1.17 3.88 -11.29
C LEU A 164 -1.57 5.30 -10.87
N SER A 165 -2.77 5.72 -11.27
CA SER A 165 -3.47 6.90 -10.76
C SER A 165 -4.54 6.44 -9.78
N PRO A 166 -4.25 6.34 -8.47
CA PRO A 166 -5.16 5.76 -7.51
C PRO A 166 -6.34 6.69 -7.20
N LYS A 167 -7.47 6.06 -6.83
CA LYS A 167 -8.68 6.72 -6.36
C LYS A 167 -8.88 6.47 -4.86
N VAL A 168 -9.71 7.29 -4.22
CA VAL A 168 -10.16 7.02 -2.85
C VAL A 168 -10.81 5.64 -2.78
N GLY A 169 -10.42 4.85 -1.80
CA GLY A 169 -10.84 3.46 -1.63
C GLY A 169 -9.93 2.42 -2.28
N ASP A 170 -9.04 2.80 -3.20
CA ASP A 170 -8.03 1.88 -3.73
C ASP A 170 -7.08 1.43 -2.63
N PHE A 171 -6.95 0.12 -2.44
CA PHE A 171 -6.08 -0.50 -1.48
C PHE A 171 -5.15 -1.50 -2.15
N PHE A 172 -3.87 -1.18 -2.21
CA PHE A 172 -2.83 -2.02 -2.81
C PHE A 172 -2.05 -2.74 -1.73
N ILE A 173 -1.84 -4.06 -1.91
CA ILE A 173 -1.04 -4.92 -1.04
C ILE A 173 0.05 -5.57 -1.90
N PHE A 174 1.29 -5.54 -1.44
CA PHE A 174 2.47 -5.97 -2.20
C PHE A 174 3.58 -6.45 -1.26
N PRO A 175 4.58 -7.22 -1.77
CA PRO A 175 5.71 -7.68 -0.96
C PRO A 175 6.55 -6.52 -0.40
N TYR A 176 7.13 -6.68 0.79
CA TYR A 176 8.06 -5.70 1.39
C TYR A 176 9.17 -5.27 0.43
N THR A 177 9.72 -6.22 -0.31
CA THR A 177 10.87 -6.01 -1.19
C THR A 177 10.54 -5.29 -2.49
N LEU A 178 9.26 -5.14 -2.83
CA LEU A 178 8.85 -4.47 -4.06
C LEU A 178 9.14 -2.97 -3.97
N VAL A 179 10.07 -2.51 -4.80
CA VAL A 179 10.42 -1.09 -4.89
C VAL A 179 9.24 -0.30 -5.44
N HIS A 180 8.93 0.81 -4.80
CA HIS A 180 7.86 1.71 -5.23
C HIS A 180 8.19 3.17 -4.94
N THR A 181 7.52 4.06 -5.62
CA THR A 181 7.68 5.51 -5.50
C THR A 181 6.34 6.23 -5.65
N VAL A 182 6.25 7.42 -5.07
CA VAL A 182 5.10 8.32 -5.24
C VAL A 182 5.62 9.62 -5.82
N TYR A 183 5.09 9.96 -6.98
CA TYR A 183 5.45 11.20 -7.67
C TYR A 183 4.84 12.42 -7.00
N PRO A 184 5.55 13.56 -7.01
CA PRO A 184 4.98 14.82 -6.56
C PRO A 184 3.80 15.24 -7.44
N PHE A 185 3.01 16.17 -6.93
CA PHE A 185 1.95 16.86 -7.68
C PHE A 185 2.02 18.36 -7.40
N SER A 186 1.23 19.15 -8.12
CA SER A 186 1.25 20.62 -8.05
C SER A 186 -0.15 21.20 -8.27
N GLY A 187 -0.25 22.52 -8.23
CA GLY A 187 -1.46 23.25 -8.66
C GLY A 187 -2.66 23.15 -7.70
N THR A 188 -2.45 22.65 -6.48
CA THR A 188 -3.50 22.58 -5.46
C THR A 188 -2.89 22.62 -4.06
N ASP A 189 -3.66 23.05 -3.07
CA ASP A 189 -3.36 22.98 -1.64
C ASP A 189 -4.08 21.79 -0.94
N GLN A 190 -4.87 21.03 -1.69
CA GLN A 190 -5.55 19.85 -1.18
C GLN A 190 -4.57 18.75 -0.84
N VAL A 191 -4.92 17.94 0.18
CA VAL A 191 -4.10 16.83 0.66
C VAL A 191 -4.38 15.54 -0.10
N ARG A 192 -3.32 14.79 -0.40
CA ARG A 192 -3.37 13.37 -0.75
C ARG A 192 -3.07 12.58 0.51
N ARG A 193 -4.09 11.97 1.12
CA ARG A 193 -3.95 11.15 2.32
C ARG A 193 -3.94 9.67 1.99
N THR A 194 -2.96 8.96 2.54
CA THR A 194 -2.92 7.50 2.49
C THR A 194 -2.66 6.92 3.87
N LEU A 195 -3.18 5.71 4.12
CA LEU A 195 -2.78 4.87 5.24
C LEU A 195 -1.94 3.72 4.70
N SER A 196 -0.72 3.61 5.19
CA SER A 196 0.16 2.48 4.93
C SER A 196 0.14 1.54 6.13
N TYR A 197 0.12 0.24 5.89
CA TYR A 197 0.15 -0.78 6.93
C TYR A 197 1.08 -1.91 6.53
N ASN A 198 2.04 -2.18 7.38
CA ASN A 198 2.97 -3.31 7.23
C ASN A 198 2.44 -4.55 7.95
N CYS A 199 2.79 -5.71 7.41
CA CYS A 199 2.32 -6.99 7.93
C CYS A 199 3.39 -8.06 7.72
N ASP A 200 3.87 -8.65 8.81
CA ASP A 200 4.77 -9.81 8.74
C ASP A 200 4.00 -11.09 8.37
N ILE A 201 4.61 -11.92 7.56
CA ILE A 201 4.08 -13.24 7.18
C ILE A 201 4.86 -14.30 7.94
N VAL A 202 4.22 -14.88 8.95
CA VAL A 202 4.88 -15.81 9.86
C VAL A 202 4.24 -17.21 9.81
N PRO A 203 5.02 -18.29 10.03
CA PRO A 203 4.46 -19.63 10.18
C PRO A 203 3.43 -19.69 11.33
N LYS A 204 2.31 -20.37 11.13
CA LYS A 204 1.24 -20.50 12.13
C LYS A 204 1.70 -21.09 13.47
N VAL A 205 2.71 -21.95 13.43
CA VAL A 205 3.28 -22.59 14.62
C VAL A 205 4.08 -21.64 15.52
N MET A 206 4.47 -20.46 15.01
CA MET A 206 5.24 -19.46 15.76
C MET A 206 4.37 -18.45 16.52
N VAL A 207 3.08 -18.49 16.34
CA VAL A 207 2.18 -17.61 17.09
C VAL A 207 1.84 -18.31 18.42
N LYS A 208 2.45 -17.86 19.49
CA LYS A 208 2.06 -18.33 20.83
C LYS A 208 0.60 -17.96 21.09
N PRO A 209 -0.21 -18.87 21.67
CA PRO A 209 -1.53 -18.50 22.13
C PRO A 209 -1.42 -17.31 23.10
N LYS A 210 -2.31 -16.33 22.99
CA LYS A 210 -2.42 -15.29 24.02
C LYS A 210 -2.69 -16.00 25.34
N GLU A 211 -1.76 -15.91 26.28
CA GLU A 211 -2.04 -16.28 27.66
C GLU A 211 -3.17 -15.39 28.16
N ASN A 212 -4.34 -15.96 28.33
CA ASN A 212 -5.46 -15.30 29.01
C ASN A 212 -5.01 -15.04 30.46
N LYS A 213 -4.66 -13.80 30.74
CA LYS A 213 -4.53 -13.30 32.13
C LYS A 213 -5.86 -12.68 32.57
#